data_ee716eecf6d98d7d88b45332df78cd6e
#
_entry.id   ee716eecf6d98d7d88b45332df78cd6e
#
_cell.length_a   1.000
_cell.length_b   1.000
_cell.length_c   1.000
_cell.angle_alpha   90.00
_cell.angle_beta   90.00
_cell.angle_gamma   90.00
#
_symmetry.space_group_name_H-M   'P 1'
#
loop_
_entity.id
_entity.type
_entity.pdbx_description
1 polymer ?
#
loop_
_entity_poly.entity_id
_entity_poly.type
_entity_poly.pdbx_seq_one_letter_code
_entity_poly.pdbx_strand_id
1 'polypeptide(L)'
;MKHTYFLENMEWTADGFYYDEEEHRIPLTGQVRVVRNETEWSLDGFLEIQTDPPVRFTNRYSIRPTDKELTLEWESFNPALGTLKGTFEFIGGSIVSYYQSEDETYTGTEILTEKDEKTYYNTGISFRNGKKMSAWTALLTAR
;
A
#
# COMPACT_ATOMS: atom_id res chain seq x y z
N MET A 1 0.30 -19.34 -9.19
CA MET A 1 0.66 -19.18 -7.77
C MET A 1 -0.44 -18.39 -7.05
N LYS A 2 -0.79 -18.81 -5.86
CA LYS A 2 -1.87 -18.18 -5.10
C LYS A 2 -1.31 -17.03 -4.27
N HIS A 3 -1.92 -15.85 -4.37
CA HIS A 3 -1.55 -14.70 -3.57
C HIS A 3 -1.78 -14.94 -2.08
N THR A 4 -0.87 -14.45 -1.25
CA THR A 4 -0.96 -14.47 0.22
C THR A 4 -1.17 -13.09 0.80
N TYR A 5 -0.64 -12.05 0.15
CA TYR A 5 -0.85 -10.68 0.60
C TYR A 5 -2.34 -10.33 0.52
N PHE A 6 -2.87 -9.73 1.54
CA PHE A 6 -4.29 -9.46 1.78
C PHE A 6 -5.16 -10.70 2.01
N LEU A 7 -4.76 -11.87 1.56
CA LEU A 7 -5.62 -13.06 1.61
C LEU A 7 -5.39 -13.94 2.83
N GLU A 8 -4.34 -13.68 3.59
CA GLU A 8 -4.01 -14.41 4.80
C GLU A 8 -3.69 -13.46 5.94
N ASN A 9 -3.94 -13.92 7.18
CA ASN A 9 -3.54 -13.19 8.38
C ASN A 9 -2.02 -13.26 8.52
N MET A 10 -1.34 -12.18 8.19
CA MET A 10 0.13 -12.17 8.17
C MET A 10 0.66 -10.81 8.58
N GLU A 11 1.87 -10.83 9.09
CA GLU A 11 2.65 -9.62 9.32
C GLU A 11 3.78 -9.55 8.29
N TRP A 12 4.00 -8.36 7.76
CA TRP A 12 5.00 -8.10 6.74
C TRP A 12 5.94 -7.01 7.22
N THR A 13 7.22 -7.17 6.95
CA THR A 13 8.20 -6.09 7.11
C THR A 13 8.48 -5.48 5.75
N ALA A 14 8.76 -4.20 5.72
CA ALA A 14 9.08 -3.47 4.50
C ALA A 14 10.46 -2.86 4.59
N ASP A 15 11.24 -3.01 3.52
CA ASP A 15 12.54 -2.38 3.36
C ASP A 15 12.67 -1.87 1.94
N GLY A 16 12.99 -0.59 1.80
CA GLY A 16 13.11 -0.02 0.47
C GLY A 16 13.50 1.43 0.49
N PHE A 17 12.96 2.18 -0.45
CA PHE A 17 13.30 3.58 -0.64
C PHE A 17 12.07 4.41 -0.95
N TYR A 18 12.06 5.61 -0.38
CA TYR A 18 11.11 6.66 -0.68
C TYR A 18 11.80 7.69 -1.57
N TYR A 19 11.07 8.18 -2.56
CA TYR A 19 11.54 9.22 -3.48
C TYR A 19 10.67 10.45 -3.27
N ASP A 20 11.28 11.56 -2.86
CA ASP A 20 10.56 12.80 -2.63
C ASP A 20 10.22 13.52 -3.95
N GLU A 21 9.62 14.69 -3.85
CA GLU A 21 9.19 15.48 -5.01
C GLU A 21 10.36 15.88 -5.91
N GLU A 22 11.56 15.99 -5.35
CA GLU A 22 12.79 16.32 -6.08
C GLU A 22 13.58 15.08 -6.50
N GLU A 23 12.97 13.89 -6.29
CA GLU A 23 13.54 12.59 -6.63
C GLU A 23 14.78 12.21 -5.80
N HIS A 24 14.90 12.77 -4.59
CA HIS A 24 15.89 12.31 -3.63
C HIS A 24 15.48 10.94 -3.08
N ARG A 25 16.41 10.03 -3.03
CA ARG A 25 16.17 8.68 -2.53
C ARG A 25 16.52 8.59 -1.04
N ILE A 26 15.54 8.20 -0.24
CA ILE A 26 15.66 8.12 1.21
C ILE A 26 15.27 6.72 1.67
N PRO A 27 16.07 6.05 2.51
CA PRO A 27 15.72 4.72 3.00
C PRO A 27 14.36 4.70 3.69
N LEU A 28 13.64 3.60 3.51
CA LEU A 28 12.29 3.39 4.01
C LEU A 28 12.22 2.05 4.71
N THR A 29 11.64 2.02 5.91
CA THR A 29 11.33 0.76 6.61
C THR A 29 9.88 0.79 7.05
N GLY A 30 9.32 -0.38 7.35
CA GLY A 30 7.95 -0.42 7.82
C GLY A 30 7.50 -1.80 8.26
N GLN A 31 6.27 -1.82 8.74
CA GLN A 31 5.58 -3.04 9.15
C GLN A 31 4.11 -2.91 8.77
N VAL A 32 3.54 -4.04 8.35
CA VAL A 32 2.15 -4.12 7.97
C VAL A 32 1.56 -5.40 8.54
N ARG A 33 0.36 -5.31 9.10
CA ARG A 33 -0.38 -6.46 9.59
C ARG A 33 -1.73 -6.53 8.90
N VAL A 34 -2.03 -7.68 8.31
CA VAL A 34 -3.32 -7.94 7.68
C VAL A 34 -4.10 -8.90 8.56
N VAL A 35 -5.33 -8.52 8.91
CA VAL A 35 -6.25 -9.36 9.71
C VAL A 35 -7.56 -9.49 8.95
N ARG A 36 -7.95 -10.72 8.68
CA ARG A 36 -9.21 -11.02 7.99
C ARG A 36 -10.31 -11.36 9.00
N ASN A 37 -11.45 -10.71 8.84
CA ASN A 37 -12.69 -11.05 9.52
C ASN A 37 -13.67 -11.59 8.49
N GLU A 38 -14.86 -12.03 8.90
CA GLU A 38 -15.84 -12.64 8.00
C GLU A 38 -16.30 -11.71 6.87
N THR A 39 -16.50 -10.43 7.18
CA THR A 39 -17.08 -9.47 6.23
C THR A 39 -16.13 -8.34 5.83
N GLU A 40 -15.07 -8.13 6.59
CA GLU A 40 -14.16 -7.02 6.38
C GLU A 40 -12.76 -7.41 6.84
N TRP A 41 -11.77 -6.94 6.12
CA TRP A 41 -10.37 -7.13 6.47
C TRP A 41 -9.78 -5.80 6.88
N SER A 42 -8.81 -5.83 7.77
CA SER A 42 -8.05 -4.64 8.13
C SER A 42 -6.59 -4.81 7.78
N LEU A 43 -5.98 -3.71 7.38
CA LEU A 43 -4.54 -3.61 7.21
C LEU A 43 -4.10 -2.44 8.09
N ASP A 44 -3.22 -2.72 9.03
CA ASP A 44 -2.66 -1.72 9.92
C ASP A 44 -1.14 -1.77 9.85
N GLY A 45 -0.52 -0.61 9.84
CA GLY A 45 0.93 -0.57 9.82
C GLY A 45 1.48 0.83 9.73
N PHE A 46 2.77 0.90 9.49
CA PHE A 46 3.45 2.16 9.29
C PHE A 46 4.58 2.00 8.28
N LEU A 47 4.90 3.10 7.64
CA LEU A 47 6.12 3.28 6.86
C LEU A 47 6.90 4.43 7.50
N GLU A 48 8.20 4.25 7.66
CA GLU A 48 9.06 5.26 8.25
C GLU A 48 10.16 5.64 7.28
N ILE A 49 10.17 6.93 6.94
CA ILE A 49 11.19 7.49 6.06
C ILE A 49 12.35 7.93 6.94
N GLN A 50 13.55 7.46 6.64
CA GLN A 50 14.73 7.65 7.49
C GLN A 50 15.41 9.01 7.25
N THR A 51 14.63 10.07 7.39
CA THR A 51 15.14 11.43 7.47
C THR A 51 15.63 11.72 8.88
N ASP A 52 16.14 12.90 9.14
CA ASP A 52 16.62 13.31 10.47
C ASP A 52 15.84 14.56 10.90
N PRO A 53 14.82 14.44 11.79
CA PRO A 53 14.32 13.21 12.40
C PRO A 53 13.48 12.37 11.43
N PRO A 54 13.30 11.07 11.71
CA PRO A 54 12.49 10.20 10.86
C PRO A 54 11.04 10.65 10.80
N VAL A 55 10.40 10.42 9.64
CA VAL A 55 8.99 10.72 9.45
C VAL A 55 8.22 9.40 9.30
N ARG A 56 7.20 9.22 10.13
CA ARG A 56 6.40 8.00 10.15
C ARG A 56 5.00 8.27 9.59
N PHE A 57 4.61 7.47 8.62
CA PHE A 57 3.25 7.45 8.09
C PHE A 57 2.53 6.22 8.61
N THR A 58 1.39 6.43 9.26
CA THR A 58 0.56 5.33 9.75
C THR A 58 -0.46 5.00 8.67
N ASN A 59 -0.61 3.70 8.38
CA ASN A 59 -1.57 3.20 7.40
C ASN A 59 -2.63 2.36 8.09
N ARG A 60 -3.89 2.68 7.84
CA ARG A 60 -5.02 1.86 8.31
C ARG A 60 -6.03 1.76 7.18
N TYR A 61 -6.22 0.55 6.70
CA TYR A 61 -7.13 0.26 5.60
C TYR A 61 -8.24 -0.66 6.06
N SER A 62 -9.45 -0.36 5.58
CA SER A 62 -10.60 -1.26 5.67
C SER A 62 -10.77 -1.84 4.27
N ILE A 63 -10.76 -3.17 4.17
CA ILE A 63 -10.77 -3.88 2.89
C ILE A 63 -11.99 -4.78 2.85
N ARG A 64 -12.73 -4.76 1.74
CA ARG A 64 -13.95 -5.54 1.57
C ARG A 64 -13.95 -6.30 0.25
N PRO A 65 -14.47 -7.53 0.22
CA PRO A 65 -14.68 -8.23 -1.03
C PRO A 65 -15.78 -7.54 -1.85
N THR A 66 -15.76 -7.77 -3.15
CA THR A 66 -16.78 -7.28 -4.08
C THR A 66 -17.50 -8.47 -4.71
N ASP A 67 -18.45 -8.20 -5.61
CA ASP A 67 -19.10 -9.24 -6.41
C ASP A 67 -18.16 -9.84 -7.48
N LYS A 68 -16.97 -9.25 -7.64
CA LYS A 68 -15.94 -9.76 -8.54
C LYS A 68 -14.87 -10.49 -7.75
N GLU A 69 -14.55 -11.69 -8.18
CA GLU A 69 -13.59 -12.55 -7.48
C GLU A 69 -12.17 -11.97 -7.41
N LEU A 70 -11.77 -11.20 -8.41
CA LEU A 70 -10.41 -10.66 -8.50
C LEU A 70 -10.29 -9.20 -8.09
N THR A 71 -11.31 -8.67 -7.44
CA THR A 71 -11.34 -7.25 -7.04
C THR A 71 -11.74 -7.11 -5.57
N LEU A 72 -10.92 -6.38 -4.81
CA LEU A 72 -11.25 -5.94 -3.46
C LEU A 72 -11.41 -4.43 -3.46
N GLU A 73 -12.30 -3.91 -2.62
CA GLU A 73 -12.40 -2.47 -2.38
C GLU A 73 -11.71 -2.12 -1.07
N TRP A 74 -11.11 -0.96 -1.01
CA TRP A 74 -10.51 -0.50 0.22
C TRP A 74 -10.76 1.00 0.45
N GLU A 75 -10.70 1.37 1.72
CA GLU A 75 -10.85 2.74 2.18
C GLU A 75 -9.85 2.99 3.31
N SER A 76 -9.27 4.16 3.34
CA SER A 76 -8.30 4.54 4.34
C SER A 76 -8.49 6.01 4.69
N PHE A 77 -8.24 6.36 5.94
CA PHE A 77 -8.21 7.76 6.37
C PHE A 77 -6.78 8.14 6.71
N ASN A 78 -6.33 9.24 6.13
CA ASN A 78 -5.01 9.81 6.39
C ASN A 78 -5.23 11.27 6.82
N PRO A 79 -4.73 11.69 8.00
CA PRO A 79 -4.93 13.07 8.47
C PRO A 79 -4.44 14.15 7.50
N ALA A 80 -3.42 13.85 6.71
CA ALA A 80 -2.87 14.81 5.75
C ALA A 80 -3.61 14.80 4.41
N LEU A 81 -4.11 13.65 3.97
CA LEU A 81 -4.69 13.47 2.64
C LEU A 81 -6.22 13.31 2.65
N GLY A 82 -6.81 13.13 3.84
CA GLY A 82 -8.24 12.85 3.97
C GLY A 82 -8.57 11.39 3.72
N THR A 83 -9.81 11.12 3.31
CA THR A 83 -10.26 9.78 2.99
C THR A 83 -9.81 9.38 1.59
N LEU A 84 -9.11 8.26 1.50
CA LEU A 84 -8.68 7.66 0.25
C LEU A 84 -9.52 6.43 -0.03
N LYS A 85 -9.92 6.24 -1.29
CA LYS A 85 -10.67 5.06 -1.73
C LYS A 85 -10.02 4.47 -2.97
N GLY A 86 -10.00 3.17 -3.02
CA GLY A 86 -9.41 2.48 -4.15
C GLY A 86 -9.83 1.02 -4.24
N THR A 87 -9.18 0.32 -5.15
CA THR A 87 -9.38 -1.11 -5.33
C THR A 87 -8.04 -1.81 -5.36
N PHE A 88 -8.08 -3.12 -5.08
CA PHE A 88 -6.96 -4.02 -5.34
C PHE A 88 -7.42 -4.99 -6.44
N GLU A 89 -6.75 -4.97 -7.56
CA GLU A 89 -7.04 -5.83 -8.71
C GLU A 89 -5.99 -6.93 -8.79
N PHE A 90 -6.42 -8.19 -8.72
CA PHE A 90 -5.53 -9.33 -8.82
C PHE A 90 -5.34 -9.70 -10.27
N ILE A 91 -4.15 -9.48 -10.81
CA ILE A 91 -3.81 -9.72 -12.22
C ILE A 91 -2.57 -10.60 -12.27
N GLY A 92 -2.76 -11.91 -12.45
CA GLY A 92 -1.64 -12.85 -12.45
C GLY A 92 -0.82 -12.76 -11.18
N GLY A 93 0.47 -12.57 -11.30
CA GLY A 93 1.39 -12.42 -10.17
C GLY A 93 1.40 -11.04 -9.53
N SER A 94 0.53 -10.14 -9.96
CA SER A 94 0.50 -8.76 -9.46
C SER A 94 -0.82 -8.41 -8.81
N ILE A 95 -0.77 -7.52 -7.85
CA ILE A 95 -1.93 -6.87 -7.25
C ILE A 95 -1.77 -5.39 -7.57
N VAL A 96 -2.71 -4.82 -8.30
CA VAL A 96 -2.63 -3.43 -8.77
C VAL A 96 -3.71 -2.62 -8.06
N SER A 97 -3.33 -1.48 -7.52
CA SER A 97 -4.25 -0.56 -6.86
C SER A 97 -4.20 0.81 -7.53
N TYR A 98 -5.37 1.38 -7.74
CA TYR A 98 -5.53 2.78 -8.06
C TYR A 98 -6.41 3.39 -6.97
N TYR A 99 -6.05 4.58 -6.51
CA TYR A 99 -6.82 5.26 -5.46
C TYR A 99 -6.91 6.75 -5.72
N GLN A 100 -7.89 7.37 -5.06
CA GLN A 100 -8.04 8.82 -5.06
C GLN A 100 -8.68 9.29 -3.76
N SER A 101 -8.40 10.54 -3.40
CA SER A 101 -9.07 11.20 -2.30
C SER A 101 -10.49 11.61 -2.72
N GLU A 102 -11.36 11.93 -1.73
CA GLU A 102 -12.75 12.29 -2.02
C GLU A 102 -12.87 13.51 -2.94
N ASP A 103 -11.98 14.48 -2.79
CA ASP A 103 -11.95 15.69 -3.62
C ASP A 103 -11.11 15.53 -4.88
N GLU A 104 -10.58 14.33 -5.12
CA GLU A 104 -9.73 14.00 -6.28
C GLU A 104 -8.40 14.76 -6.35
N THR A 105 -8.02 15.48 -5.29
CA THR A 105 -6.74 16.19 -5.22
C THR A 105 -5.56 15.21 -5.24
N TYR A 106 -5.68 14.12 -4.48
CA TYR A 106 -4.64 13.11 -4.37
C TYR A 106 -5.05 11.84 -5.09
N THR A 107 -4.16 11.33 -5.92
CA THR A 107 -4.35 10.07 -6.63
C THR A 107 -3.07 9.26 -6.52
N GLY A 108 -3.15 7.99 -6.80
CA GLY A 108 -1.96 7.15 -6.81
C GLY A 108 -2.21 5.77 -7.35
N THR A 109 -1.11 5.10 -7.63
CA THR A 109 -1.10 3.72 -8.09
C THR A 109 -0.05 2.95 -7.32
N GLU A 110 -0.37 1.72 -6.96
CA GLU A 110 0.54 0.83 -6.27
C GLU A 110 0.49 -0.54 -6.92
N ILE A 111 1.64 -1.16 -7.07
CA ILE A 111 1.75 -2.51 -7.62
C ILE A 111 2.51 -3.38 -6.63
N LEU A 112 1.91 -4.52 -6.30
CA LEU A 112 2.53 -5.56 -5.48
C LEU A 112 2.78 -6.75 -6.40
N THR A 113 4.04 -7.12 -6.57
CA THR A 113 4.42 -8.24 -7.42
C THR A 113 4.92 -9.39 -6.55
N GLU A 114 4.25 -10.52 -6.65
CA GLU A 114 4.59 -11.70 -5.89
C GLU A 114 5.90 -12.31 -6.37
N LYS A 115 6.82 -12.51 -5.46
CA LYS A 115 8.05 -13.23 -5.74
C LYS A 115 7.92 -14.70 -5.28
N ASP A 116 7.38 -14.89 -4.09
CA ASP A 116 6.99 -16.18 -3.54
C ASP A 116 5.91 -15.92 -2.48
N GLU A 117 5.44 -16.95 -1.79
CA GLU A 117 4.34 -16.83 -0.83
C GLU A 117 4.67 -15.95 0.39
N LYS A 118 5.93 -15.63 0.62
CA LYS A 118 6.40 -14.83 1.76
C LYS A 118 7.11 -13.54 1.34
N THR A 119 7.15 -13.24 0.06
CA THR A 119 7.91 -12.11 -0.46
C THR A 119 7.17 -11.43 -1.60
N TYR A 120 7.01 -10.11 -1.49
CA TYR A 120 6.44 -9.27 -2.54
C TYR A 120 7.34 -8.06 -2.79
N TYR A 121 7.38 -7.62 -4.03
CA TYR A 121 7.93 -6.31 -4.37
C TYR A 121 6.79 -5.32 -4.45
N ASN A 122 6.99 -4.15 -3.85
CA ASN A 122 6.01 -3.09 -3.84
C ASN A 122 6.58 -1.87 -4.56
N THR A 123 5.81 -1.31 -5.47
CA THR A 123 6.16 -0.06 -6.16
C THR A 123 4.93 0.82 -6.16
N GLY A 124 5.10 2.07 -5.78
CA GLY A 124 3.99 3.00 -5.75
C GLY A 124 4.39 4.39 -6.21
N ILE A 125 3.40 5.14 -6.61
CA ILE A 125 3.57 6.54 -7.01
C ILE A 125 2.32 7.31 -6.61
N SER A 126 2.50 8.52 -6.08
CA SER A 126 1.40 9.38 -5.71
C SER A 126 1.47 10.72 -6.44
N PHE A 127 0.31 11.29 -6.66
CA PHE A 127 0.14 12.54 -7.40
C PHE A 127 -0.73 13.52 -6.60
N ARG A 128 -0.46 14.79 -6.77
CA ARG A 128 -1.26 15.89 -6.26
C ARG A 128 -1.65 16.75 -7.44
N ASN A 129 -2.96 16.86 -7.68
CA ASN A 129 -3.49 17.61 -8.84
C ASN A 129 -2.82 17.19 -10.16
N GLY A 130 -2.59 15.88 -10.32
CA GLY A 130 -1.97 15.33 -11.53
C GLY A 130 -0.47 15.45 -11.62
N LYS A 131 0.19 16.04 -10.62
CA LYS A 131 1.65 16.16 -10.58
C LYS A 131 2.25 15.16 -9.63
N LYS A 132 3.33 14.52 -10.02
CA LYS A 132 4.04 13.55 -9.18
C LYS A 132 4.45 14.21 -7.86
N MET A 133 4.04 13.59 -6.75
CA MET A 133 4.36 14.06 -5.41
C MET A 133 5.44 13.21 -4.76
N SER A 134 5.31 11.89 -4.86
CA SER A 134 6.28 10.97 -4.28
C SER A 134 6.18 9.60 -4.95
N ALA A 135 7.18 8.77 -4.71
CA ALA A 135 7.18 7.39 -5.15
C ALA A 135 7.92 6.54 -4.13
N TRP A 136 7.73 5.22 -4.18
CA TRP A 136 8.44 4.32 -3.27
C TRP A 136 8.62 2.96 -3.90
N THR A 137 9.62 2.24 -3.42
CA THR A 137 9.82 0.83 -3.67
C THR A 137 10.08 0.16 -2.32
N ALA A 138 9.62 -1.07 -2.17
CA ALA A 138 9.91 -1.83 -0.96
C ALA A 138 9.88 -3.33 -1.25
N LEU A 139 10.72 -4.04 -0.52
CA LEU A 139 10.64 -5.49 -0.44
C LEU A 139 9.82 -5.81 0.80
N LEU A 140 8.71 -6.50 0.62
CA LEU A 140 7.85 -6.95 1.71
C LEU A 140 8.16 -8.41 2.00
N THR A 141 8.45 -8.70 3.26
CA THR A 141 8.79 -10.05 3.71
C THR A 141 7.88 -10.44 4.87
N ALA A 142 7.22 -11.60 4.75
CA ALA A 142 6.36 -12.13 5.80
C ALA A 142 7.20 -12.63 6.97
N ARG A 143 6.67 -12.41 8.16
CA ARG A 143 7.23 -12.96 9.39
C ARG A 143 6.66 -14.33 9.71
#